data_b4ebe27f282b96150e36de82f1894fc1
#
_entry.id   b4ebe27f282b96150e36de82f1894fc1
#
_cell.length_a   1.000
_cell.length_b   1.000
_cell.length_c   1.000
_cell.angle_alpha   90.00
_cell.angle_beta   90.00
_cell.angle_gamma   90.00
#
_symmetry.space_group_name_H-M   'P 1'
#
loop_
_entity.id
_entity.type
_entity.pdbx_description
1 polymer ?
#
loop_
_entity_poly.entity_id
_entity_poly.type
_entity_poly.pdbx_seq_one_letter_code
_entity_poly.pdbx_strand_id
1 'polypeptide(L)'
;MSVRGVGMVLCLVTALVGAAQIQPVAAQFMQAMNGSMERMDRQMATAPMNGNADHDFASMMIPHHRGAIDMAKAELIYGKDPLMRRLAQEILVDQQSEIDAMQLWLDRSTAGEPQKEK
;
A
#
# COMPACT_ATOMS: atom_id res chain seq x y z
N MET A 1 6.44 23.94 73.24
CA MET A 1 7.34 23.92 72.06
C MET A 1 6.74 22.86 71.07
N SER A 2 6.15 23.34 70.00
CA SER A 2 5.44 22.51 69.00
C SER A 2 6.37 22.21 67.83
N VAL A 3 6.65 20.94 67.55
CA VAL A 3 7.47 20.52 66.43
C VAL A 3 6.48 20.14 65.31
N ARG A 4 6.44 20.96 64.25
CA ARG A 4 5.67 20.72 63.03
C ARG A 4 6.39 19.70 62.17
N GLY A 5 5.76 18.52 62.00
CA GLY A 5 6.21 17.52 61.06
C GLY A 5 5.91 17.94 59.63
N VAL A 6 6.94 18.08 58.80
CA VAL A 6 6.84 18.28 57.35
C VAL A 6 6.61 16.93 56.70
N GLY A 7 5.40 16.68 56.25
CA GLY A 7 5.06 15.49 55.47
C GLY A 7 5.60 15.63 54.05
N MET A 8 6.58 14.80 53.73
CA MET A 8 7.13 14.68 52.34
C MET A 8 6.19 13.81 51.51
N VAL A 9 5.42 14.44 50.64
CA VAL A 9 4.59 13.75 49.66
C VAL A 9 5.48 13.24 48.53
N LEU A 10 5.74 11.93 48.54
CA LEU A 10 6.48 11.26 47.47
C LEU A 10 5.52 11.02 46.27
N CYS A 11 5.55 11.89 45.26
CA CYS A 11 4.85 11.67 44.00
C CYS A 11 5.56 10.56 43.23
N LEU A 12 4.99 9.35 43.29
CA LEU A 12 5.35 8.23 42.39
C LEU A 12 4.80 8.54 40.97
N VAL A 13 5.65 9.09 40.12
CA VAL A 13 5.40 9.15 38.68
C VAL A 13 5.65 7.77 38.09
N THR A 14 4.60 6.96 37.98
CA THR A 14 4.65 5.71 37.22
C THR A 14 4.69 6.07 35.73
N ALA A 15 5.88 6.08 35.13
CA ALA A 15 6.03 6.12 33.69
C ALA A 15 5.48 4.81 33.12
N LEU A 16 4.27 4.85 32.52
CA LEU A 16 3.80 3.77 31.63
C LEU A 16 4.67 3.81 30.38
N VAL A 17 5.76 3.06 30.39
CA VAL A 17 6.45 2.66 29.17
C VAL A 17 5.53 1.68 28.47
N GLY A 18 4.75 2.17 27.50
CA GLY A 18 3.95 1.32 26.62
C GLY A 18 4.90 0.37 25.90
N ALA A 19 4.92 -0.90 26.30
CA ALA A 19 5.61 -1.94 25.58
C ALA A 19 4.97 -2.04 24.19
N ALA A 20 5.69 -1.59 23.15
CA ALA A 20 5.29 -1.78 21.78
C ALA A 20 5.11 -3.30 21.57
N GLN A 21 3.86 -3.74 21.40
CA GLN A 21 3.52 -5.13 21.16
C GLN A 21 4.12 -5.51 19.80
N ILE A 22 5.13 -6.39 19.78
CA ILE A 22 5.69 -6.92 18.53
C ILE A 22 4.61 -7.80 17.92
N GLN A 23 3.99 -7.32 16.85
CA GLN A 23 2.95 -8.04 16.12
C GLN A 23 3.57 -9.33 15.51
N PRO A 24 2.87 -10.48 15.58
CA PRO A 24 3.30 -11.68 14.85
C PRO A 24 3.48 -11.39 13.36
N VAL A 25 4.46 -12.00 12.70
CA VAL A 25 4.75 -11.80 11.27
C VAL A 25 3.50 -12.01 10.40
N ALA A 26 2.70 -13.03 10.70
CA ALA A 26 1.44 -13.28 10.00
C ALA A 26 0.45 -12.12 10.11
N ALA A 27 0.36 -11.46 11.27
CA ALA A 27 -0.52 -10.29 11.44
C ALA A 27 0.00 -9.08 10.67
N GLN A 28 1.32 -8.87 10.64
CA GLN A 28 1.94 -7.79 9.85
C GLN A 28 1.74 -8.01 8.34
N PHE A 29 1.88 -9.25 7.87
CA PHE A 29 1.59 -9.61 6.48
C PHE A 29 0.13 -9.32 6.12
N MET A 30 -0.82 -9.81 6.93
CA MET A 30 -2.25 -9.57 6.68
C MET A 30 -2.61 -8.08 6.72
N GLN A 31 -2.00 -7.31 7.60
CA GLN A 31 -2.19 -5.85 7.64
C GLN A 31 -1.68 -5.18 6.36
N ALA A 32 -0.51 -5.58 5.86
CA ALA A 32 0.04 -5.08 4.60
C ALA A 32 -0.85 -5.43 3.41
N MET A 33 -1.33 -6.68 3.32
CA MET A 33 -2.24 -7.15 2.28
C MET A 33 -3.57 -6.39 2.29
N ASN A 34 -4.22 -6.32 3.44
CA ASN A 34 -5.51 -5.62 3.58
C ASN A 34 -5.39 -4.13 3.27
N GLY A 35 -4.33 -3.47 3.76
CA GLY A 35 -4.08 -2.07 3.45
C GLY A 35 -3.83 -1.81 1.96
N SER A 36 -3.20 -2.75 1.25
CA SER A 36 -3.01 -2.67 -0.20
C SER A 36 -4.33 -2.82 -0.96
N MET A 37 -5.16 -3.79 -0.60
CA MET A 37 -6.49 -3.99 -1.18
C MET A 37 -7.40 -2.78 -0.95
N GLU A 38 -7.46 -2.26 0.27
CA GLU A 38 -8.28 -1.08 0.57
C GLU A 38 -7.86 0.17 -0.23
N ARG A 39 -6.55 0.39 -0.42
CA ARG A 39 -6.07 1.49 -1.26
C ARG A 39 -6.43 1.28 -2.73
N MET A 40 -6.23 0.06 -3.22
CA MET A 40 -6.59 -0.35 -4.58
C MET A 40 -8.08 -0.10 -4.85
N ASP A 41 -8.95 -0.60 -3.99
CA ASP A 41 -10.40 -0.47 -4.14
C ASP A 41 -10.84 1.00 -4.14
N ARG A 42 -10.31 1.82 -3.23
CA ARG A 42 -10.62 3.26 -3.21
C ARG A 42 -10.16 3.96 -4.48
N GLN A 43 -8.97 3.65 -4.98
CA GLN A 43 -8.43 4.28 -6.19
C GLN A 43 -9.18 3.82 -7.45
N MET A 44 -9.58 2.56 -7.53
CA MET A 44 -10.42 2.06 -8.61
C MET A 44 -11.82 2.70 -8.60
N ALA A 45 -12.42 2.84 -7.42
CA ALA A 45 -13.73 3.47 -7.27
C ALA A 45 -13.76 4.95 -7.65
N THR A 46 -12.61 5.62 -7.61
CA THR A 46 -12.47 7.05 -7.96
C THR A 46 -11.71 7.27 -9.28
N ALA A 47 -11.42 6.21 -10.03
CA ALA A 47 -10.74 6.31 -11.31
C ALA A 47 -11.57 7.17 -12.29
N PRO A 48 -10.93 8.11 -13.03
CA PRO A 48 -11.65 8.94 -13.99
C PRO A 48 -12.16 8.06 -15.15
N MET A 49 -13.46 8.17 -15.43
CA MET A 49 -14.15 7.44 -16.48
C MET A 49 -14.73 8.44 -17.49
N ASN A 50 -14.64 8.15 -18.79
CA ASN A 50 -15.17 9.02 -19.85
C ASN A 50 -16.11 8.30 -20.84
N GLY A 51 -16.35 6.99 -20.62
CA GLY A 51 -17.21 6.16 -21.48
C GLY A 51 -16.49 5.53 -22.68
N ASN A 52 -15.21 5.82 -22.88
CA ASN A 52 -14.37 5.10 -23.84
C ASN A 52 -13.77 3.86 -23.15
N ALA A 53 -14.01 2.67 -23.72
CA ALA A 53 -13.61 1.41 -23.10
C ALA A 53 -12.10 1.30 -22.85
N ASP A 54 -11.27 1.77 -23.77
CA ASP A 54 -9.81 1.70 -23.63
C ASP A 54 -9.30 2.66 -22.56
N HIS A 55 -9.87 3.88 -22.52
CA HIS A 55 -9.57 4.87 -21.49
C HIS A 55 -9.99 4.35 -20.11
N ASP A 56 -11.20 3.84 -20.00
CA ASP A 56 -11.77 3.39 -18.72
C ASP A 56 -11.05 2.14 -18.21
N PHE A 57 -10.66 1.24 -19.12
CA PHE A 57 -9.78 0.12 -18.81
C PHE A 57 -8.44 0.59 -18.22
N ALA A 58 -7.72 1.46 -18.91
CA ALA A 58 -6.43 1.95 -18.45
C ALA A 58 -6.54 2.69 -17.10
N SER A 59 -7.56 3.54 -16.95
CA SER A 59 -7.82 4.30 -15.72
C SER A 59 -8.08 3.40 -14.51
N MET A 60 -8.77 2.27 -14.67
CA MET A 60 -9.03 1.31 -13.61
C MET A 60 -7.86 0.35 -13.38
N MET A 61 -7.19 -0.08 -14.43
CA MET A 61 -6.12 -1.08 -14.33
C MET A 61 -4.84 -0.52 -13.72
N ILE A 62 -4.55 0.76 -13.86
CA ILE A 62 -3.39 1.40 -13.21
C ILE A 62 -3.46 1.26 -11.67
N PRO A 63 -4.52 1.66 -10.97
CA PRO A 63 -4.63 1.44 -9.53
C PRO A 63 -4.69 -0.04 -9.16
N HIS A 64 -5.31 -0.90 -9.97
CA HIS A 64 -5.31 -2.35 -9.75
C HIS A 64 -3.88 -2.91 -9.74
N HIS A 65 -3.06 -2.55 -10.73
CA HIS A 65 -1.68 -2.99 -10.85
C HIS A 65 -0.80 -2.45 -9.71
N ARG A 66 -1.01 -1.20 -9.29
CA ARG A 66 -0.34 -0.65 -8.10
C ARG A 66 -0.65 -1.45 -6.84
N GLY A 67 -1.89 -1.87 -6.65
CA GLY A 67 -2.28 -2.76 -5.57
C GLY A 67 -1.57 -4.12 -5.62
N ALA A 68 -1.46 -4.72 -6.80
CA ALA A 68 -0.73 -5.97 -7.01
C ALA A 68 0.77 -5.82 -6.68
N ILE A 69 1.40 -4.72 -7.08
CA ILE A 69 2.80 -4.38 -6.73
C ILE A 69 2.96 -4.29 -5.20
N ASP A 70 2.06 -3.61 -4.51
CA ASP A 70 2.14 -3.47 -3.05
C ASP A 70 1.96 -4.82 -2.33
N MET A 71 1.07 -5.68 -2.80
CA MET A 71 0.91 -7.04 -2.29
C MET A 71 2.15 -7.90 -2.57
N ALA A 72 2.76 -7.79 -3.75
CA ALA A 72 4.01 -8.48 -4.07
C ALA A 72 5.18 -8.04 -3.17
N LYS A 73 5.26 -6.75 -2.84
CA LYS A 73 6.23 -6.24 -1.85
C LYS A 73 6.01 -6.86 -0.47
N ALA A 74 4.76 -7.04 -0.03
CA ALA A 74 4.46 -7.71 1.23
C ALA A 74 4.94 -9.17 1.22
N GLU A 75 4.75 -9.91 0.11
CA GLU A 75 5.30 -11.26 -0.05
C GLU A 75 6.83 -11.26 0.05
N LEU A 76 7.52 -10.30 -0.56
CA LEU A 76 8.97 -10.20 -0.49
C LEU A 76 9.50 -9.87 0.91
N ILE A 77 8.71 -9.19 1.74
CA ILE A 77 9.08 -8.85 3.12
C ILE A 77 8.83 -10.03 4.07
N TYR A 78 7.68 -10.67 3.95
CA TYR A 78 7.18 -11.62 4.94
C TYR A 78 7.21 -13.08 4.48
N GLY A 79 7.09 -13.32 3.18
CA GLY A 79 7.09 -14.65 2.59
C GLY A 79 8.47 -15.31 2.61
N LYS A 80 8.50 -16.65 2.69
CA LYS A 80 9.73 -17.44 2.78
C LYS A 80 9.88 -18.44 1.64
N ASP A 81 8.79 -18.81 0.99
CA ASP A 81 8.84 -19.77 -0.10
C ASP A 81 9.56 -19.18 -1.33
N PRO A 82 10.60 -19.84 -1.85
CA PRO A 82 11.39 -19.28 -2.96
C PRO A 82 10.59 -19.11 -4.26
N LEU A 83 9.60 -19.98 -4.51
CA LEU A 83 8.73 -19.87 -5.70
C LEU A 83 7.82 -18.65 -5.59
N MET A 84 7.15 -18.47 -4.42
CA MET A 84 6.26 -17.33 -4.20
C MET A 84 7.04 -16.01 -4.24
N ARG A 85 8.22 -15.96 -3.65
CA ARG A 85 9.10 -14.77 -3.71
C ARG A 85 9.54 -14.44 -5.13
N ARG A 86 9.86 -15.46 -5.94
CA ARG A 86 10.20 -15.26 -7.37
C ARG A 86 9.00 -14.70 -8.14
N LEU A 87 7.80 -15.27 -7.96
CA LEU A 87 6.58 -14.75 -8.59
C LEU A 87 6.30 -13.31 -8.16
N ALA A 88 6.51 -12.96 -6.90
CA ALA A 88 6.37 -11.59 -6.43
C ALA A 88 7.36 -10.63 -7.10
N GLN A 89 8.60 -11.05 -7.37
CA GLN A 89 9.57 -10.26 -8.13
C GLN A 89 9.15 -10.06 -9.59
N GLU A 90 8.63 -11.09 -10.24
CA GLU A 90 8.08 -11.02 -11.59
C GLU A 90 6.90 -10.05 -11.65
N ILE A 91 5.96 -10.14 -10.70
CA ILE A 91 4.82 -9.21 -10.59
C ILE A 91 5.29 -7.75 -10.47
N LEU A 92 6.32 -7.46 -9.67
CA LEU A 92 6.84 -6.09 -9.53
C LEU A 92 7.31 -5.51 -10.87
N VAL A 93 8.01 -6.30 -11.68
CA VAL A 93 8.56 -5.85 -12.96
C VAL A 93 7.48 -5.74 -14.02
N ASP A 94 6.68 -6.78 -14.18
CA ASP A 94 5.66 -6.86 -15.23
C ASP A 94 4.55 -5.83 -15.00
N GLN A 95 4.03 -5.73 -13.80
CA GLN A 95 2.96 -4.77 -13.47
C GLN A 95 3.44 -3.31 -13.58
N GLN A 96 4.69 -3.02 -13.25
CA GLN A 96 5.23 -1.67 -13.44
C GLN A 96 5.34 -1.32 -14.93
N SER A 97 5.81 -2.25 -15.76
CA SER A 97 5.87 -2.08 -17.22
C SER A 97 4.49 -1.83 -17.84
N GLU A 98 3.48 -2.55 -17.37
CA GLU A 98 2.09 -2.39 -17.83
C GLU A 98 1.49 -1.06 -17.38
N ILE A 99 1.77 -0.60 -16.14
CA ILE A 99 1.37 0.74 -15.67
C ILE A 99 1.97 1.82 -16.59
N ASP A 100 3.27 1.72 -16.89
CA ASP A 100 3.96 2.70 -17.72
C ASP A 100 3.36 2.75 -19.14
N ALA A 101 3.02 1.59 -19.70
CA ALA A 101 2.37 1.49 -21.01
C ALA A 101 0.97 2.12 -21.01
N MET A 102 0.14 1.83 -19.99
CA MET A 102 -1.21 2.42 -19.85
C MET A 102 -1.14 3.92 -19.61
N GLN A 103 -0.20 4.40 -18.80
CA GLN A 103 -0.02 5.83 -18.56
C GLN A 103 0.39 6.55 -19.85
N LEU A 104 1.36 5.99 -20.58
CA LEU A 104 1.77 6.56 -21.88
C LEU A 104 0.62 6.63 -22.86
N TRP A 105 -0.25 5.60 -22.89
CA TRP A 105 -1.42 5.60 -23.77
C TRP A 105 -2.43 6.69 -23.36
N LEU A 106 -2.72 6.85 -22.06
CA LEU A 106 -3.59 7.89 -21.54
C LEU A 106 -3.08 9.29 -21.89
N ASP A 107 -1.79 9.53 -21.71
CA ASP A 107 -1.16 10.83 -22.00
C ASP A 107 -1.28 11.21 -23.49
N ARG A 108 -1.08 10.25 -24.40
CA ARG A 108 -1.24 10.46 -25.86
C ARG A 108 -2.71 10.69 -26.26
N SER A 109 -3.62 9.93 -25.69
CA SER A 109 -5.05 10.05 -26.00
C SER A 109 -5.63 11.39 -25.54
N THR A 110 -5.12 11.97 -24.46
CA THR A 110 -5.49 13.31 -23.98
C THR A 110 -4.84 14.43 -24.81
N ALA A 111 -3.66 14.19 -25.39
CA ALA A 111 -2.99 15.14 -26.27
C ALA A 111 -3.57 15.19 -27.69
N GLY A 112 -4.55 14.34 -28.02
CA GLY A 112 -5.19 14.29 -29.35
C GLY A 112 -4.32 13.66 -30.44
N GLU A 113 -3.27 12.90 -30.08
CA GLU A 113 -2.46 12.17 -31.03
C GLU A 113 -3.23 10.95 -31.59
N PRO A 114 -3.27 10.76 -32.93
CA PRO A 114 -3.96 9.63 -33.53
C PRO A 114 -3.30 8.32 -33.11
N GLN A 115 -4.11 7.40 -32.55
CA GLN A 115 -3.69 6.04 -32.25
C GLN A 115 -3.32 5.35 -33.59
N LYS A 116 -2.07 4.93 -33.75
CA LYS A 116 -1.69 4.12 -34.90
C LYS A 116 -2.28 2.73 -34.71
N GLU A 117 -3.36 2.43 -35.42
CA GLU A 117 -3.84 1.06 -35.57
C GLU A 117 -2.71 0.20 -36.18
N LYS A 118 -2.41 -0.91 -35.54
CA LYS A 118 -1.50 -1.95 -36.06
C LYS A 118 -2.31 -3.03 -36.73
#